data_b509b2f34936678169408c84e343c972
#
_entry.id   b509b2f34936678169408c84e343c972
#
_cell.length_a   1.000
_cell.length_b   1.000
_cell.length_c   1.000
_cell.angle_alpha   90.00
_cell.angle_beta   90.00
_cell.angle_gamma   90.00
#
_symmetry.space_group_name_H-M   'P 1'
#
loop_
_entity.id
_entity.type
_entity.pdbx_description
1 polymer ?
#
loop_
_entity_poly.entity_id
_entity_poly.type
_entity_poly.pdbx_seq_one_letter_code
_entity_poly.pdbx_strand_id
1 'polypeptide(L)'
;MEERKHFDWITEDTITFLERGYLSKGEGVVERIRTIADTAERILGIEGYADKFYSYMSKGWFSLSSPVWANFGKYRGMPVSCFGSYIGDDIESILFTQAEVGEMGKLGGGTSGYFGKIRGRGEPVRDNGQAPGAVHFMNLYENVVDNISQGSTRRGRFSPYLPIDHPDIEEFLEIGTEGFPIQDLNHAVMVSDDFMERMINGDQEARRIWAKVIQRRGEIGYPYIMFTDNANKAKPDVYHDRGLNINNSNLCSEIMLHNSLEESFVCVLSSMNLLYYDEWKDTDAVETLTYFLDAVNTEFVEKIESFKYHEEASKRLIFTFMERAYNFAKRQRALGLGVLGYHSLLQSKLLPFDSRESARLNLEIFKLLNEKTRKASKELAELFGEPEYLNGYGRRNVTLMAIAPTTSSAFILGQVSQSIEPLWSNCYVKDLAKMKVTIKNPILRKHLQEMGRDTDEVWDSIKKNDGSVQHLEFLTDYQKLVFRTFAEINQSSIINQAAIRQGYIDQGQSLNLMISPDMPTKEINKLLIDAWKLGIKTLYYQHSLNSSQVFSRKKLNIDDLNCIACEG
;
A
#
# COMPACT_ATOMS: atom_id res chain seq x y z
N MET A 1 -31.79 -4.56 -15.60
CA MET A 1 -30.83 -4.78 -14.51
C MET A 1 -31.66 -4.87 -13.23
N GLU A 2 -31.60 -6.00 -12.51
CA GLU A 2 -32.20 -6.08 -11.18
C GLU A 2 -31.52 -5.01 -10.30
N GLU A 3 -32.34 -4.27 -9.56
CA GLU A 3 -31.84 -3.25 -8.63
C GLU A 3 -31.04 -3.96 -7.53
N ARG A 4 -29.74 -3.66 -7.45
CA ARG A 4 -28.82 -4.31 -6.51
C ARG A 4 -29.24 -3.98 -5.08
N LYS A 5 -29.31 -4.99 -4.20
CA LYS A 5 -29.66 -4.78 -2.80
C LYS A 5 -28.56 -3.97 -2.10
N HIS A 6 -28.94 -3.01 -1.28
CA HIS A 6 -28.00 -2.29 -0.42
C HIS A 6 -27.25 -3.26 0.50
N PHE A 7 -25.92 -3.08 0.63
CA PHE A 7 -25.04 -3.91 1.46
C PHE A 7 -24.95 -5.40 1.09
N ASP A 8 -25.20 -5.75 -0.18
CA ASP A 8 -25.05 -7.12 -0.69
C ASP A 8 -23.62 -7.69 -0.59
N TRP A 9 -22.63 -6.80 -0.47
CA TRP A 9 -21.23 -7.14 -0.26
C TRP A 9 -20.89 -7.54 1.19
N ILE A 10 -21.74 -7.29 2.16
CA ILE A 10 -21.54 -7.70 3.55
C ILE A 10 -21.89 -9.19 3.68
N THR A 11 -20.87 -10.03 3.76
CA THR A 11 -20.98 -11.47 3.96
C THR A 11 -20.75 -11.84 5.43
N GLU A 12 -21.03 -13.09 5.82
CA GLU A 12 -20.66 -13.60 7.14
C GLU A 12 -19.15 -13.51 7.39
N ASP A 13 -18.34 -13.75 6.35
CA ASP A 13 -16.90 -13.62 6.40
C ASP A 13 -16.47 -12.16 6.63
N THR A 14 -17.13 -11.20 5.98
CA THR A 14 -16.92 -9.76 6.19
C THR A 14 -17.16 -9.38 7.63
N ILE A 15 -18.28 -9.81 8.21
CA ILE A 15 -18.66 -9.52 9.60
C ILE A 15 -17.62 -10.11 10.55
N THR A 16 -17.31 -11.41 10.40
CA THR A 16 -16.32 -12.12 11.23
C THR A 16 -14.96 -11.44 11.18
N PHE A 17 -14.54 -10.96 10.01
CA PHE A 17 -13.26 -10.28 9.85
C PHE A 17 -13.26 -8.92 10.55
N LEU A 18 -14.30 -8.11 10.39
CA LEU A 18 -14.40 -6.78 11.01
C LEU A 18 -14.52 -6.83 12.54
N GLU A 19 -15.19 -7.84 13.09
CA GLU A 19 -15.32 -8.04 14.54
C GLU A 19 -13.99 -8.32 15.26
N ARG A 20 -12.95 -8.76 14.53
CA ARG A 20 -11.64 -9.11 15.12
C ARG A 20 -10.86 -7.93 15.69
N GLY A 21 -11.20 -6.69 15.35
CA GLY A 21 -10.48 -5.53 15.88
C GLY A 21 -10.86 -4.20 15.25
N TYR A 22 -11.72 -4.23 14.23
CA TYR A 22 -12.16 -3.01 13.53
C TYR A 22 -13.44 -2.43 14.13
N LEU A 23 -14.32 -3.29 14.62
CA LEU A 23 -15.55 -2.87 15.30
C LEU A 23 -15.36 -2.79 16.81
N SER A 24 -16.13 -1.92 17.47
CA SER A 24 -16.25 -1.93 18.92
C SER A 24 -17.13 -3.10 19.35
N LYS A 25 -17.01 -3.54 20.60
CA LYS A 25 -17.83 -4.66 21.11
C LYS A 25 -19.33 -4.35 20.97
N GLY A 26 -20.03 -5.17 20.19
CA GLY A 26 -21.47 -5.03 19.95
C GLY A 26 -21.85 -4.02 18.84
N GLU A 27 -20.88 -3.41 18.18
CA GLU A 27 -21.09 -2.50 17.04
C GLU A 27 -21.35 -3.32 15.76
N GLY A 28 -22.44 -3.03 15.04
CA GLY A 28 -22.73 -3.64 13.74
C GLY A 28 -21.98 -2.95 12.60
N VAL A 29 -21.74 -3.70 11.50
CA VAL A 29 -21.03 -3.15 10.30
C VAL A 29 -21.75 -1.93 9.72
N VAL A 30 -23.07 -2.01 9.56
CA VAL A 30 -23.90 -0.93 9.00
C VAL A 30 -23.94 0.28 9.93
N GLU A 31 -24.01 0.05 11.25
CA GLU A 31 -23.93 1.10 12.26
C GLU A 31 -22.56 1.80 12.23
N ARG A 32 -21.47 1.02 12.06
CA ARG A 32 -20.13 1.57 11.91
C ARG A 32 -20.00 2.47 10.69
N ILE A 33 -20.55 2.05 9.55
CA ILE A 33 -20.56 2.87 8.31
C ILE A 33 -21.32 4.17 8.56
N ARG A 34 -22.46 4.12 9.27
CA ARG A 34 -23.21 5.34 9.61
C ARG A 34 -22.40 6.28 10.50
N THR A 35 -21.74 5.77 11.53
CA THR A 35 -20.88 6.55 12.42
C THR A 35 -19.73 7.23 11.64
N ILE A 36 -19.13 6.51 10.67
CA ILE A 36 -18.08 7.06 9.80
C ILE A 36 -18.64 8.21 8.94
N ALA A 37 -19.80 8.00 8.32
CA ALA A 37 -20.45 9.00 7.47
C ALA A 37 -20.81 10.28 8.25
N ASP A 38 -21.45 10.13 9.42
CA ASP A 38 -21.86 11.25 10.28
C ASP A 38 -20.64 12.03 10.82
N THR A 39 -19.57 11.33 11.14
CA THR A 39 -18.31 11.95 11.55
C THR A 39 -17.71 12.81 10.43
N ALA A 40 -17.71 12.30 9.19
CA ALA A 40 -17.19 13.04 8.04
C ALA A 40 -18.03 14.28 7.74
N GLU A 41 -19.38 14.17 7.80
CA GLU A 41 -20.27 15.33 7.65
C GLU A 41 -20.01 16.41 8.71
N ARG A 42 -19.87 15.99 9.97
CA ARG A 42 -19.56 16.91 11.08
C ARG A 42 -18.25 17.65 10.87
N ILE A 43 -17.21 16.97 10.36
CA ILE A 43 -15.89 17.57 10.11
C ILE A 43 -15.93 18.52 8.92
N LEU A 44 -16.60 18.10 7.84
CA LEU A 44 -16.72 18.91 6.61
C LEU A 44 -17.72 20.06 6.75
N GLY A 45 -18.71 19.93 7.62
CA GLY A 45 -19.79 20.91 7.73
C GLY A 45 -20.67 21.03 6.47
N ILE A 46 -20.72 19.99 5.65
CA ILE A 46 -21.49 19.93 4.39
C ILE A 46 -22.75 19.11 4.63
N GLU A 47 -23.90 19.77 4.68
CA GLU A 47 -25.21 19.14 4.92
C GLU A 47 -25.53 18.10 3.84
N GLY A 48 -25.99 16.92 4.27
CA GLY A 48 -26.35 15.79 3.40
C GLY A 48 -25.17 14.96 2.90
N TYR A 49 -23.94 15.31 3.28
CA TYR A 49 -22.76 14.55 2.90
C TYR A 49 -22.79 13.12 3.47
N ALA A 50 -23.24 12.95 4.72
CA ALA A 50 -23.32 11.65 5.36
C ALA A 50 -24.24 10.69 4.61
N ASP A 51 -25.42 11.14 4.20
CA ASP A 51 -26.37 10.32 3.45
C ASP A 51 -25.83 9.91 2.08
N LYS A 52 -25.16 10.84 1.39
CA LYS A 52 -24.50 10.56 0.10
C LYS A 52 -23.39 9.52 0.26
N PHE A 53 -22.47 9.73 1.20
CA PHE A 53 -21.39 8.81 1.49
C PHE A 53 -21.90 7.43 1.90
N TYR A 54 -22.88 7.36 2.78
CA TYR A 54 -23.53 6.13 3.22
C TYR A 54 -24.17 5.39 2.03
N SER A 55 -24.86 6.11 1.13
CA SER A 55 -25.44 5.53 -0.08
C SER A 55 -24.38 4.88 -0.97
N TYR A 56 -23.22 5.51 -1.18
CA TYR A 56 -22.13 4.95 -1.97
C TYR A 56 -21.45 3.76 -1.27
N MET A 57 -21.27 3.83 0.04
CA MET A 57 -20.82 2.69 0.84
C MET A 57 -21.77 1.50 0.73
N SER A 58 -23.10 1.73 0.79
CA SER A 58 -24.09 0.65 0.72
C SER A 58 -24.05 -0.08 -0.64
N LYS A 59 -23.61 0.60 -1.71
CA LYS A 59 -23.41 0.01 -3.03
C LYS A 59 -22.05 -0.70 -3.19
N GLY A 60 -21.17 -0.65 -2.18
CA GLY A 60 -19.83 -1.23 -2.23
C GLY A 60 -18.88 -0.49 -3.18
N TRP A 61 -19.13 0.79 -3.48
CA TRP A 61 -18.28 1.60 -4.36
C TRP A 61 -16.99 2.05 -3.69
N PHE A 62 -16.99 2.20 -2.35
CA PHE A 62 -15.84 2.62 -1.55
C PHE A 62 -15.27 1.48 -0.73
N SER A 63 -13.96 1.45 -0.66
CA SER A 63 -13.19 0.59 0.23
C SER A 63 -12.40 1.47 1.18
N LEU A 64 -12.77 1.46 2.44
CA LEU A 64 -12.09 2.26 3.47
C LEU A 64 -10.84 1.51 3.97
N SER A 65 -9.80 2.26 4.28
CA SER A 65 -8.61 1.70 4.88
C SER A 65 -8.86 1.14 6.28
N SER A 66 -8.08 0.15 6.69
CA SER A 66 -8.18 -0.47 8.01
C SER A 66 -8.16 0.52 9.17
N PRO A 67 -7.29 1.56 9.20
CA PRO A 67 -7.33 2.56 10.26
C PRO A 67 -8.61 3.38 10.29
N VAL A 68 -9.24 3.63 9.16
CA VAL A 68 -10.54 4.31 9.10
C VAL A 68 -11.62 3.43 9.74
N TRP A 69 -11.68 2.16 9.36
CA TRP A 69 -12.59 1.20 9.99
C TRP A 69 -12.40 1.11 11.51
N ALA A 70 -11.15 1.06 11.96
CA ALA A 70 -10.83 0.86 13.38
C ALA A 70 -11.00 2.13 14.22
N ASN A 71 -10.63 3.30 13.71
CA ASN A 71 -10.32 4.47 14.53
C ASN A 71 -11.03 5.78 14.16
N PHE A 72 -11.49 5.97 12.89
CA PHE A 72 -12.12 7.22 12.48
C PHE A 72 -13.43 7.48 13.26
N GLY A 73 -13.58 8.66 13.83
CA GLY A 73 -14.71 9.00 14.69
C GLY A 73 -14.69 8.32 16.07
N LYS A 74 -13.62 7.59 16.42
CA LYS A 74 -13.46 6.94 17.73
C LYS A 74 -12.35 7.62 18.54
N TYR A 75 -12.41 7.50 19.85
CA TYR A 75 -11.39 8.07 20.76
C TYR A 75 -10.03 7.37 20.60
N ARG A 76 -10.02 6.06 20.34
CA ARG A 76 -8.79 5.25 20.25
C ARG A 76 -8.09 5.40 18.91
N GLY A 77 -6.77 5.31 18.91
CA GLY A 77 -5.94 5.21 17.70
C GLY A 77 -6.04 6.41 16.76
N MET A 78 -5.40 6.30 15.61
CA MET A 78 -5.42 7.30 14.55
C MET A 78 -6.02 6.73 13.27
N PRO A 79 -6.74 7.54 12.47
CA PRO A 79 -7.43 7.05 11.26
C PRO A 79 -6.49 6.99 10.04
N VAL A 80 -5.18 7.05 10.23
CA VAL A 80 -4.15 7.05 9.18
C VAL A 80 -3.22 5.85 9.34
N SER A 81 -2.69 5.34 8.23
CA SER A 81 -1.94 4.09 8.21
C SER A 81 -0.46 4.25 7.89
N CYS A 82 -0.05 5.28 7.15
CA CYS A 82 1.28 5.34 6.56
C CYS A 82 2.07 6.54 7.07
N PHE A 83 3.24 6.25 7.65
CA PHE A 83 4.19 7.24 8.14
C PHE A 83 5.58 6.96 7.58
N GLY A 84 6.34 8.02 7.32
CA GLY A 84 7.74 7.89 6.93
C GLY A 84 8.61 8.97 7.53
N SER A 85 9.64 8.53 8.24
CA SER A 85 10.52 9.37 9.02
C SER A 85 11.89 9.56 8.34
N TYR A 86 12.48 10.72 8.55
CA TYR A 86 13.85 11.03 8.17
C TYR A 86 14.76 10.90 9.38
N ILE A 87 15.89 10.21 9.24
CA ILE A 87 16.82 9.93 10.33
C ILE A 87 18.15 10.63 10.02
N GLY A 88 18.55 11.55 10.90
CA GLY A 88 19.82 12.26 10.83
C GLY A 88 20.99 11.39 11.29
N ASP A 89 22.22 11.83 10.98
CA ASP A 89 23.47 11.16 11.36
C ASP A 89 23.97 11.62 12.76
N ASP A 90 23.05 11.59 13.72
CA ASP A 90 23.31 11.89 15.14
C ASP A 90 22.42 11.02 16.04
N ILE A 91 22.91 10.78 17.27
CA ILE A 91 22.23 9.90 18.24
C ILE A 91 20.87 10.47 18.65
N GLU A 92 20.74 11.77 18.77
CA GLU A 92 19.51 12.45 19.16
C GLU A 92 18.41 12.17 18.13
N SER A 93 18.73 12.33 16.84
CA SER A 93 17.81 12.03 15.74
C SER A 93 17.43 10.55 15.68
N ILE A 94 18.40 9.64 15.84
CA ILE A 94 18.18 8.20 15.84
C ILE A 94 17.23 7.79 16.96
N LEU A 95 17.49 8.23 18.21
CA LEU A 95 16.66 7.88 19.36
C LEU A 95 15.28 8.56 19.34
N PHE A 96 15.21 9.82 18.92
CA PHE A 96 13.92 10.51 18.76
C PHE A 96 13.04 9.79 17.74
N THR A 97 13.60 9.45 16.58
CA THR A 97 12.84 8.75 15.53
C THR A 97 12.42 7.34 15.95
N GLN A 98 13.24 6.65 16.76
CA GLN A 98 12.85 5.37 17.37
C GLN A 98 11.60 5.53 18.25
N ALA A 99 11.55 6.55 19.10
CA ALA A 99 10.40 6.84 19.95
C ALA A 99 9.17 7.26 19.13
N GLU A 100 9.36 8.08 18.08
CA GLU A 100 8.33 8.46 17.12
C GLU A 100 7.71 7.23 16.45
N VAL A 101 8.54 6.31 15.93
CA VAL A 101 8.09 5.05 15.31
C VAL A 101 7.30 4.17 16.30
N GLY A 102 7.76 4.11 17.56
CA GLY A 102 7.02 3.41 18.60
C GLY A 102 5.64 4.01 18.88
N GLU A 103 5.53 5.33 18.95
CA GLU A 103 4.22 6.00 19.14
C GLU A 103 3.31 5.82 17.92
N MET A 104 3.84 5.96 16.70
CA MET A 104 3.09 5.68 15.46
C MET A 104 2.54 4.25 15.43
N GLY A 105 3.37 3.26 15.79
CA GLY A 105 2.97 1.84 15.88
C GLY A 105 1.87 1.61 16.92
N LYS A 106 1.99 2.20 18.11
CA LYS A 106 0.97 2.16 19.16
C LYS A 106 -0.37 2.74 18.70
N LEU A 107 -0.34 3.77 17.87
CA LEU A 107 -1.53 4.43 17.31
C LEU A 107 -2.10 3.71 16.08
N GLY A 108 -1.46 2.64 15.60
CA GLY A 108 -1.94 1.77 14.54
C GLY A 108 -1.34 2.03 13.16
N GLY A 109 -0.28 2.85 13.06
CA GLY A 109 0.40 3.14 11.81
C GLY A 109 1.45 2.11 11.40
N GLY A 110 1.61 1.89 10.09
CA GLY A 110 2.79 1.30 9.49
C GLY A 110 3.86 2.37 9.28
N THR A 111 5.12 2.04 9.53
CA THR A 111 6.20 3.02 9.57
C THR A 111 7.35 2.68 8.61
N SER A 112 8.06 3.69 8.18
CA SER A 112 9.28 3.56 7.38
C SER A 112 10.31 4.62 7.76
N GLY A 113 11.56 4.43 7.39
CA GLY A 113 12.61 5.39 7.70
C GLY A 113 13.71 5.44 6.65
N TYR A 114 14.20 6.64 6.40
CA TYR A 114 15.34 6.90 5.52
C TYR A 114 16.65 6.88 6.30
N PHE A 115 17.51 5.90 6.03
CA PHE A 115 18.80 5.70 6.71
C PHE A 115 20.01 6.20 5.91
N GLY A 116 19.79 6.73 4.72
CA GLY A 116 20.88 7.09 3.79
C GLY A 116 21.77 8.25 4.24
N LYS A 117 21.47 8.90 5.37
CA LYS A 117 22.35 9.93 5.96
C LYS A 117 23.25 9.39 7.04
N ILE A 118 22.92 8.26 7.64
CA ILE A 118 23.75 7.65 8.67
C ILE A 118 25.04 7.17 8.02
N ARG A 119 26.18 7.56 8.56
CA ARG A 119 27.50 7.17 8.07
C ARG A 119 27.73 5.66 8.11
N GLY A 120 28.58 5.17 7.21
CA GLY A 120 28.92 3.76 7.11
C GLY A 120 29.71 3.22 8.29
N ARG A 121 29.68 1.90 8.46
CA ARG A 121 30.49 1.19 9.47
C ARG A 121 31.97 1.49 9.28
N GLY A 122 32.64 1.82 10.40
CA GLY A 122 34.08 2.12 10.43
C GLY A 122 34.43 3.57 10.09
N GLU A 123 33.47 4.39 9.67
CA GLU A 123 33.73 5.82 9.47
C GLU A 123 34.00 6.54 10.80
N PRO A 124 34.87 7.58 10.80
CA PRO A 124 35.26 8.24 12.05
C PRO A 124 34.12 9.04 12.67
N VAL A 125 34.00 8.96 14.00
CA VAL A 125 33.08 9.75 14.81
C VAL A 125 33.87 10.77 15.63
N ARG A 126 34.31 11.85 14.98
CA ARG A 126 35.17 12.87 15.61
C ARG A 126 36.29 12.20 16.44
N ASP A 127 36.41 12.57 17.74
CA ASP A 127 37.38 12.00 18.67
C ASP A 127 36.86 10.73 19.40
N ASN A 128 35.72 10.18 18.99
CA ASN A 128 35.01 9.10 19.69
C ASN A 128 35.12 7.71 19.03
N GLY A 129 36.10 7.51 18.14
CA GLY A 129 36.30 6.23 17.47
C GLY A 129 35.56 6.08 16.16
N GLN A 130 34.97 4.90 15.90
CA GLN A 130 34.36 4.54 14.61
C GLN A 130 32.85 4.30 14.74
N ALA A 131 32.11 4.63 13.68
CA ALA A 131 30.67 4.41 13.59
C ALA A 131 30.32 2.91 13.51
N PRO A 132 29.24 2.47 14.16
CA PRO A 132 28.76 1.10 14.07
C PRO A 132 28.04 0.81 12.74
N GLY A 133 27.69 1.85 11.97
CA GLY A 133 27.00 1.75 10.67
C GLY A 133 25.48 1.86 10.73
N ALA A 134 24.86 2.12 9.59
CA ALA A 134 23.41 2.32 9.47
C ALA A 134 22.61 1.07 9.87
N VAL A 135 23.05 -0.12 9.42
CA VAL A 135 22.36 -1.40 9.68
C VAL A 135 22.34 -1.74 11.16
N HIS A 136 23.39 -1.40 11.90
CA HIS A 136 23.44 -1.60 13.35
C HIS A 136 22.29 -0.87 14.06
N PHE A 137 22.00 0.36 13.66
CA PHE A 137 20.90 1.14 14.25
C PHE A 137 19.52 0.64 13.83
N MET A 138 19.37 -0.02 12.68
CA MET A 138 18.09 -0.60 12.25
C MET A 138 17.57 -1.64 13.24
N ASN A 139 18.44 -2.34 13.97
CA ASN A 139 18.06 -3.30 15.01
C ASN A 139 17.25 -2.65 16.15
N LEU A 140 17.50 -1.37 16.46
CA LEU A 140 16.70 -0.63 17.45
C LEU A 140 15.23 -0.50 17.00
N TYR A 141 15.01 -0.28 15.71
CA TYR A 141 13.67 -0.12 15.13
C TYR A 141 12.92 -1.45 15.03
N GLU A 142 13.60 -2.56 14.67
CA GLU A 142 13.03 -3.90 14.74
C GLU A 142 12.51 -4.22 16.13
N ASN A 143 13.36 -4.02 17.16
CA ASN A 143 12.97 -4.25 18.54
C ASN A 143 11.77 -3.40 19.00
N VAL A 144 11.68 -2.15 18.54
CA VAL A 144 10.54 -1.29 18.88
C VAL A 144 9.25 -1.83 18.28
N VAL A 145 9.23 -2.14 16.97
CA VAL A 145 7.99 -2.56 16.31
C VAL A 145 7.56 -3.98 16.69
N ASP A 146 8.47 -4.82 17.12
CA ASP A 146 8.15 -6.14 17.67
C ASP A 146 7.45 -6.07 19.02
N ASN A 147 7.80 -5.05 19.83
CA ASN A 147 7.25 -4.90 21.17
C ASN A 147 6.08 -3.93 21.26
N ILE A 148 5.94 -3.00 20.30
CA ILE A 148 4.91 -1.94 20.33
C ILE A 148 3.95 -2.11 19.16
N SER A 149 2.66 -2.22 19.48
CA SER A 149 1.59 -2.39 18.50
C SER A 149 0.29 -1.78 19.01
N GLN A 150 -0.71 -1.64 18.12
CA GLN A 150 -2.08 -1.26 18.53
C GLN A 150 -2.81 -2.50 19.09
N GLY A 151 -2.35 -3.01 20.22
CA GLY A 151 -2.94 -4.18 20.88
C GLY A 151 -3.09 -5.38 19.94
N SER A 152 -4.25 -6.02 19.94
CA SER A 152 -4.58 -7.14 19.03
C SER A 152 -5.04 -6.70 17.64
N THR A 153 -5.18 -5.39 17.39
CA THR A 153 -5.76 -4.85 16.16
C THR A 153 -4.74 -4.79 15.02
N ARG A 154 -3.55 -4.23 15.31
CA ARG A 154 -2.49 -4.05 14.31
C ARG A 154 -1.12 -4.25 14.93
N ARG A 155 -0.27 -5.09 14.32
CA ARG A 155 1.13 -5.24 14.72
C ARG A 155 1.95 -4.04 14.26
N GLY A 156 2.99 -3.67 15.02
CA GLY A 156 4.00 -2.73 14.59
C GLY A 156 4.80 -3.30 13.41
N ARG A 157 5.10 -2.46 12.42
CA ARG A 157 5.96 -2.82 11.28
C ARG A 157 6.79 -1.62 10.86
N PHE A 158 8.00 -1.89 10.39
CA PHE A 158 8.93 -0.85 9.97
C PHE A 158 9.68 -1.27 8.70
N SER A 159 9.84 -0.33 7.76
CA SER A 159 10.62 -0.51 6.54
C SER A 159 11.79 0.46 6.49
N PRO A 160 13.04 -0.01 6.69
CA PRO A 160 14.22 0.80 6.46
C PRO A 160 14.52 0.93 4.96
N TYR A 161 14.84 2.15 4.54
CA TYR A 161 15.26 2.49 3.19
C TYR A 161 16.73 2.91 3.17
N LEU A 162 17.53 2.26 2.32
CA LEU A 162 18.97 2.54 2.20
C LEU A 162 19.34 2.73 0.72
N PRO A 163 20.10 3.81 0.37
CA PRO A 163 20.64 3.95 -0.98
C PRO A 163 21.53 2.76 -1.36
N ILE A 164 21.45 2.31 -2.60
CA ILE A 164 22.21 1.16 -3.09
C ILE A 164 23.73 1.41 -3.14
N ASP A 165 24.14 2.68 -3.18
CA ASP A 165 25.54 3.11 -3.13
C ASP A 165 26.02 3.39 -1.68
N HIS A 166 25.22 3.08 -0.65
CA HIS A 166 25.62 3.28 0.74
C HIS A 166 26.75 2.31 1.13
N PRO A 167 27.77 2.73 1.92
CA PRO A 167 28.85 1.84 2.35
C PRO A 167 28.41 0.53 3.00
N ASP A 168 27.29 0.54 3.74
CA ASP A 168 26.75 -0.65 4.43
C ASP A 168 25.80 -1.48 3.56
N ILE A 169 25.73 -1.28 2.25
CA ILE A 169 24.74 -1.97 1.39
C ILE A 169 24.89 -3.49 1.43
N GLU A 170 26.10 -4.00 1.54
CA GLU A 170 26.35 -5.44 1.62
C GLU A 170 25.74 -6.05 2.88
N GLU A 171 25.96 -5.40 4.03
CA GLU A 171 25.38 -5.81 5.30
C GLU A 171 23.85 -5.67 5.30
N PHE A 172 23.32 -4.61 4.68
CA PHE A 172 21.88 -4.38 4.53
C PHE A 172 21.19 -5.50 3.73
N LEU A 173 21.83 -6.02 2.70
CA LEU A 173 21.29 -7.11 1.90
C LEU A 173 21.32 -8.48 2.63
N GLU A 174 21.99 -8.59 3.80
CA GLU A 174 21.94 -9.79 4.64
C GLU A 174 20.71 -9.83 5.58
N ILE A 175 19.94 -8.74 5.69
CA ILE A 175 18.70 -8.72 6.49
C ILE A 175 17.79 -9.89 6.06
N GLY A 176 17.31 -10.67 7.06
CA GLY A 176 16.48 -11.85 6.84
C GLY A 176 17.25 -13.11 6.40
N THR A 177 18.61 -13.11 6.39
CA THR A 177 19.37 -14.35 6.24
C THR A 177 19.45 -15.11 7.57
N GLU A 178 19.57 -16.43 7.49
CA GLU A 178 19.71 -17.28 8.67
C GLU A 178 20.94 -16.88 9.50
N GLY A 179 20.72 -16.61 10.78
CA GLY A 179 21.76 -16.17 11.70
C GLY A 179 22.10 -14.68 11.70
N PHE A 180 21.52 -13.88 10.81
CA PHE A 180 21.69 -12.44 10.85
C PHE A 180 20.83 -11.83 11.99
N PRO A 181 21.32 -10.79 12.71
CA PRO A 181 20.61 -10.24 13.87
C PRO A 181 19.22 -9.68 13.56
N ILE A 182 19.01 -9.15 12.36
CA ILE A 182 17.74 -8.54 11.91
C ILE A 182 17.02 -9.53 11.01
N GLN A 183 15.80 -9.95 11.40
CA GLN A 183 15.02 -10.99 10.70
C GLN A 183 13.71 -10.49 10.10
N ASP A 184 13.02 -9.52 10.75
CA ASP A 184 11.62 -9.20 10.47
C ASP A 184 11.40 -7.79 9.89
N LEU A 185 12.45 -7.11 9.43
CA LEU A 185 12.30 -5.82 8.74
C LEU A 185 12.02 -5.97 7.24
N ASN A 186 11.02 -5.24 6.78
CA ASN A 186 10.65 -5.14 5.36
C ASN A 186 11.53 -4.12 4.63
N HIS A 187 12.79 -4.45 4.38
CA HIS A 187 13.79 -3.51 3.89
C HIS A 187 13.65 -3.18 2.39
N ALA A 188 14.10 -1.98 2.00
CA ALA A 188 14.03 -1.46 0.65
C ALA A 188 15.35 -0.81 0.20
N VAL A 189 15.79 -1.11 -1.02
CA VAL A 189 16.93 -0.43 -1.66
C VAL A 189 16.45 0.74 -2.50
N MET A 190 17.18 1.85 -2.43
CA MET A 190 16.94 3.04 -3.22
C MET A 190 17.97 3.09 -4.36
N VAL A 191 17.49 3.08 -5.60
CA VAL A 191 18.31 2.91 -6.80
C VAL A 191 18.22 4.18 -7.64
N SER A 192 19.38 4.81 -7.88
CA SER A 192 19.50 6.00 -8.73
C SER A 192 19.64 5.65 -10.21
N ASP A 193 19.39 6.61 -11.09
CA ASP A 193 19.66 6.48 -12.52
C ASP A 193 21.15 6.23 -12.78
N ASP A 194 22.04 6.93 -12.07
CA ASP A 194 23.49 6.73 -12.15
C ASP A 194 23.89 5.29 -11.87
N PHE A 195 23.36 4.69 -10.82
CA PHE A 195 23.63 3.28 -10.51
C PHE A 195 23.14 2.35 -11.63
N MET A 196 21.90 2.55 -12.13
CA MET A 196 21.34 1.73 -13.21
C MET A 196 22.18 1.87 -14.50
N GLU A 197 22.60 3.08 -14.84
CA GLU A 197 23.45 3.33 -16.01
C GLU A 197 24.83 2.69 -15.86
N ARG A 198 25.50 2.83 -14.71
CA ARG A 198 26.79 2.16 -14.43
C ARG A 198 26.67 0.64 -14.55
N MET A 199 25.62 0.07 -13.96
CA MET A 199 25.34 -1.38 -13.99
C MET A 199 25.15 -1.86 -15.45
N ILE A 200 24.36 -1.15 -16.25
CA ILE A 200 24.11 -1.50 -17.66
C ILE A 200 25.41 -1.38 -18.47
N ASN A 201 26.20 -0.31 -18.25
CA ASN A 201 27.43 -0.01 -18.99
C ASN A 201 28.64 -0.88 -18.57
N GLY A 202 28.48 -1.79 -17.60
CA GLY A 202 29.44 -2.82 -17.31
C GLY A 202 30.32 -2.58 -16.08
N ASP A 203 29.98 -1.63 -15.22
CA ASP A 203 30.62 -1.45 -13.92
C ASP A 203 30.49 -2.75 -13.10
N GLN A 204 31.63 -3.34 -12.72
CA GLN A 204 31.68 -4.66 -12.10
C GLN A 204 31.08 -4.64 -10.69
N GLU A 205 31.29 -3.56 -9.95
CA GLU A 205 30.78 -3.42 -8.59
C GLU A 205 29.26 -3.21 -8.60
N ALA A 206 28.76 -2.31 -9.44
CA ALA A 206 27.31 -2.11 -9.61
C ALA A 206 26.61 -3.41 -10.05
N ARG A 207 27.21 -4.17 -10.97
CA ARG A 207 26.68 -5.48 -11.40
C ARG A 207 26.66 -6.51 -10.27
N ARG A 208 27.69 -6.54 -9.45
CA ARG A 208 27.80 -7.45 -8.31
C ARG A 208 26.73 -7.18 -7.27
N ILE A 209 26.55 -5.91 -6.89
CA ILE A 209 25.51 -5.49 -5.92
C ILE A 209 24.12 -5.77 -6.50
N TRP A 210 23.89 -5.42 -7.77
CA TRP A 210 22.60 -5.66 -8.42
C TRP A 210 22.23 -7.15 -8.52
N ALA A 211 23.21 -8.00 -8.83
CA ALA A 211 23.02 -9.45 -8.84
C ALA A 211 22.59 -9.96 -7.45
N LYS A 212 23.18 -9.43 -6.37
CA LYS A 212 22.80 -9.75 -5.00
C LYS A 212 21.38 -9.30 -4.68
N VAL A 213 20.96 -8.10 -5.12
CA VAL A 213 19.56 -7.63 -4.98
C VAL A 213 18.59 -8.60 -5.67
N ILE A 214 18.87 -8.99 -6.93
CA ILE A 214 18.02 -9.95 -7.66
C ILE A 214 17.97 -11.31 -6.93
N GLN A 215 19.09 -11.81 -6.46
CA GLN A 215 19.18 -13.06 -5.71
C GLN A 215 18.31 -12.99 -4.44
N ARG A 216 18.48 -11.94 -3.62
CA ARG A 216 17.71 -11.78 -2.37
C ARG A 216 16.22 -11.68 -2.63
N ARG A 217 15.82 -10.93 -3.66
CA ARG A 217 14.41 -10.86 -4.08
C ARG A 217 13.87 -12.23 -4.48
N GLY A 218 14.67 -13.06 -5.14
CA GLY A 218 14.29 -14.44 -5.47
C GLY A 218 14.16 -15.36 -4.24
N GLU A 219 15.01 -15.17 -3.23
CA GLU A 219 15.05 -16.01 -2.02
C GLU A 219 13.93 -15.68 -1.02
N ILE A 220 13.72 -14.40 -0.73
CA ILE A 220 12.83 -13.95 0.35
C ILE A 220 11.76 -12.92 -0.07
N GLY A 221 11.74 -12.50 -1.32
CA GLY A 221 10.82 -11.47 -1.83
C GLY A 221 11.28 -10.03 -1.60
N TYR A 222 12.34 -9.81 -0.83
CA TYR A 222 12.99 -8.53 -0.50
C TYR A 222 14.39 -8.43 -1.11
N PRO A 223 15.00 -7.22 -1.15
CA PRO A 223 14.46 -5.91 -0.76
C PRO A 223 13.39 -5.42 -1.75
N TYR A 224 12.51 -4.49 -1.31
CA TYR A 224 11.77 -3.65 -2.24
C TYR A 224 12.73 -2.77 -3.02
N ILE A 225 12.30 -2.27 -4.18
CA ILE A 225 13.11 -1.36 -5.00
C ILE A 225 12.37 -0.03 -5.12
N MET A 226 13.06 1.08 -4.80
CA MET A 226 12.61 2.43 -5.10
C MET A 226 13.55 3.06 -6.13
N PHE A 227 13.04 3.37 -7.31
CA PHE A 227 13.77 4.13 -8.31
C PHE A 227 13.71 5.62 -7.97
N THR A 228 14.74 6.11 -7.31
CA THR A 228 14.78 7.43 -6.66
C THR A 228 14.55 8.57 -7.63
N ASP A 229 15.18 8.49 -8.81
CA ASP A 229 15.06 9.54 -9.81
C ASP A 229 13.69 9.54 -10.49
N ASN A 230 13.10 8.37 -10.74
CA ASN A 230 11.72 8.28 -11.24
C ASN A 230 10.72 8.92 -10.27
N ALA A 231 10.89 8.67 -8.96
CA ALA A 231 10.06 9.30 -7.94
C ALA A 231 10.24 10.82 -7.91
N ASN A 232 11.49 11.30 -7.95
CA ASN A 232 11.80 12.73 -7.84
C ASN A 232 11.58 13.53 -9.14
N LYS A 233 11.66 12.92 -10.32
CA LYS A 233 11.28 13.56 -11.59
C LYS A 233 9.77 13.82 -11.67
N ALA A 234 8.97 12.94 -11.10
CA ALA A 234 7.50 13.01 -11.13
C ALA A 234 6.88 13.47 -9.80
N LYS A 235 7.64 14.16 -8.94
CA LYS A 235 7.14 14.73 -7.69
C LYS A 235 6.21 15.92 -7.94
N PRO A 236 5.37 16.33 -6.96
CA PRO A 236 4.51 17.50 -7.10
C PRO A 236 5.29 18.79 -7.43
N ASP A 237 4.64 19.69 -8.18
CA ASP A 237 5.17 21.02 -8.54
C ASP A 237 5.72 21.79 -7.34
N VAL A 238 4.96 21.82 -6.24
CA VAL A 238 5.38 22.49 -5.00
C VAL A 238 6.70 21.93 -4.44
N TYR A 239 6.99 20.64 -4.66
CA TYR A 239 8.26 20.06 -4.25
C TYR A 239 9.41 20.47 -5.19
N HIS A 240 9.12 20.64 -6.48
CA HIS A 240 10.08 21.21 -7.43
C HIS A 240 10.41 22.67 -7.05
N ASP A 241 9.40 23.49 -6.84
CA ASP A 241 9.54 24.93 -6.55
C ASP A 241 10.26 25.19 -5.23
N ARG A 242 10.09 24.31 -4.23
CA ARG A 242 10.74 24.41 -2.91
C ARG A 242 12.05 23.63 -2.80
N GLY A 243 12.48 22.93 -3.84
CA GLY A 243 13.69 22.10 -3.79
C GLY A 243 13.59 20.90 -2.84
N LEU A 244 12.37 20.40 -2.58
CA LEU A 244 12.14 19.26 -1.69
C LEU A 244 12.30 17.95 -2.42
N ASN A 245 12.92 16.96 -1.77
CA ASN A 245 13.11 15.62 -2.33
C ASN A 245 12.28 14.59 -1.58
N ILE A 246 11.87 13.55 -2.33
CA ILE A 246 11.31 12.32 -1.80
C ILE A 246 12.50 11.44 -1.42
N ASN A 247 12.70 11.23 -0.11
CA ASN A 247 13.86 10.49 0.41
C ASN A 247 13.60 9.00 0.53
N ASN A 248 12.38 8.57 0.83
CA ASN A 248 11.98 7.17 0.92
C ASN A 248 10.48 7.03 0.68
N SER A 249 10.02 5.80 0.49
CA SER A 249 8.59 5.47 0.47
C SER A 249 8.13 4.92 1.83
N ASN A 250 6.87 4.51 1.91
CA ASN A 250 6.29 3.87 3.09
C ASN A 250 6.58 2.35 3.12
N LEU A 251 6.00 1.69 4.10
CA LEU A 251 6.10 0.24 4.30
C LEU A 251 5.63 -0.59 3.09
N CYS A 252 4.64 -0.10 2.34
CA CYS A 252 4.07 -0.79 1.16
C CYS A 252 4.52 -0.20 -0.19
N SER A 253 5.45 0.73 -0.18
CA SER A 253 6.13 1.29 -1.36
C SER A 253 5.27 2.15 -2.30
N GLU A 254 4.05 2.57 -1.93
CA GLU A 254 3.20 3.41 -2.78
C GLU A 254 3.27 4.91 -2.46
N ILE A 255 3.76 5.31 -1.29
CA ILE A 255 3.76 6.70 -0.85
C ILE A 255 5.02 7.42 -1.32
N MET A 256 4.85 8.52 -2.05
CA MET A 256 5.92 9.36 -2.59
C MET A 256 5.79 10.78 -2.06
N LEU A 257 6.27 11.00 -0.83
CA LEU A 257 6.16 12.25 -0.10
C LEU A 257 7.51 12.68 0.47
N HIS A 258 7.67 14.00 0.65
CA HIS A 258 8.86 14.57 1.31
C HIS A 258 8.84 14.30 2.81
N ASN A 259 10.00 14.08 3.38
CA ASN A 259 10.23 14.12 4.82
C ASN A 259 11.59 14.77 5.13
N SER A 260 11.73 15.24 6.37
CA SER A 260 12.93 15.93 6.86
C SER A 260 13.09 15.72 8.37
N LEU A 261 14.08 16.36 8.98
CA LEU A 261 14.21 16.39 10.45
C LEU A 261 13.02 17.09 11.15
N GLU A 262 12.25 17.89 10.43
CA GLU A 262 11.12 18.65 10.97
C GLU A 262 9.74 18.07 10.60
N GLU A 263 9.69 17.20 9.60
CA GLU A 263 8.45 16.62 9.07
C GLU A 263 8.61 15.13 8.76
N SER A 264 7.74 14.30 9.35
CA SER A 264 7.54 12.90 8.96
C SER A 264 6.30 12.81 8.10
N PHE A 265 6.38 12.24 6.92
CA PHE A 265 5.23 12.20 6.03
C PHE A 265 4.09 11.33 6.58
N VAL A 266 2.87 11.77 6.26
CA VAL A 266 1.62 11.08 6.58
C VAL A 266 0.78 11.00 5.32
N CYS A 267 0.22 9.84 5.01
CA CYS A 267 -0.73 9.69 3.92
C CYS A 267 -2.03 9.03 4.38
N VAL A 268 -3.13 9.56 3.88
CA VAL A 268 -4.49 9.09 4.14
C VAL A 268 -4.96 8.27 2.93
N LEU A 269 -5.33 7.02 3.15
CA LEU A 269 -5.66 6.07 2.10
C LEU A 269 -7.10 5.57 2.18
N SER A 270 -7.75 5.45 1.03
CA SER A 270 -8.93 4.63 0.76
C SER A 270 -9.07 4.43 -0.75
N SER A 271 -9.93 3.53 -1.19
CA SER A 271 -9.94 3.09 -2.59
C SER A 271 -11.33 3.08 -3.20
N MET A 272 -11.41 3.33 -4.52
CA MET A 272 -12.60 3.07 -5.34
C MET A 272 -12.65 1.58 -5.73
N ASN A 273 -13.82 0.97 -5.65
CA ASN A 273 -14.02 -0.39 -6.12
C ASN A 273 -14.31 -0.41 -7.63
N LEU A 274 -13.33 -0.84 -8.40
CA LEU A 274 -13.41 -0.86 -9.86
C LEU A 274 -14.40 -1.88 -10.39
N LEU A 275 -14.78 -2.92 -9.64
CA LEU A 275 -15.82 -3.86 -10.07
C LEU A 275 -17.10 -3.12 -10.49
N TYR A 276 -17.36 -1.99 -9.85
CA TYR A 276 -18.54 -1.15 -10.11
C TYR A 276 -18.22 0.12 -10.89
N TYR A 277 -17.13 0.13 -11.68
CA TYR A 277 -16.69 1.28 -12.46
C TYR A 277 -17.79 1.90 -13.32
N ASP A 278 -18.53 1.09 -14.05
CA ASP A 278 -19.61 1.58 -14.93
C ASP A 278 -20.80 2.19 -14.17
N GLU A 279 -20.97 1.85 -12.88
CA GLU A 279 -22.03 2.42 -12.05
C GLU A 279 -21.67 3.80 -11.52
N TRP A 280 -20.38 4.02 -11.14
CA TRP A 280 -19.97 5.23 -10.45
C TRP A 280 -19.20 6.24 -11.30
N LYS A 281 -18.66 5.86 -12.47
CA LYS A 281 -17.78 6.73 -13.29
C LYS A 281 -18.39 8.07 -13.66
N ASP A 282 -19.70 8.11 -13.90
CA ASP A 282 -20.45 9.30 -14.30
C ASP A 282 -21.11 10.05 -13.11
N THR A 283 -20.80 9.64 -11.88
CA THR A 283 -21.28 10.25 -10.63
C THR A 283 -20.20 11.12 -9.97
N ASP A 284 -20.50 11.73 -8.83
CA ASP A 284 -19.53 12.44 -7.99
C ASP A 284 -18.88 11.55 -6.91
N ALA A 285 -18.88 10.22 -7.10
CA ALA A 285 -18.38 9.29 -6.09
C ALA A 285 -16.87 9.49 -5.80
N VAL A 286 -16.05 9.77 -6.81
CA VAL A 286 -14.61 10.01 -6.65
C VAL A 286 -14.37 11.30 -5.87
N GLU A 287 -15.10 12.36 -6.20
CA GLU A 287 -15.05 13.64 -5.50
C GLU A 287 -15.49 13.45 -4.03
N THR A 288 -16.57 12.71 -3.79
CA THR A 288 -17.07 12.40 -2.44
C THR A 288 -16.01 11.65 -1.61
N LEU A 289 -15.34 10.63 -2.18
CA LEU A 289 -14.27 9.91 -1.47
C LEU A 289 -13.05 10.81 -1.24
N THR A 290 -12.72 11.72 -2.15
CA THR A 290 -11.63 12.68 -1.96
C THR A 290 -11.92 13.63 -0.79
N TYR A 291 -13.15 14.13 -0.68
CA TYR A 291 -13.60 14.95 0.47
C TYR A 291 -13.51 14.17 1.78
N PHE A 292 -13.90 12.89 1.75
CA PHE A 292 -13.77 12.01 2.90
C PHE A 292 -12.33 11.88 3.38
N LEU A 293 -11.38 11.68 2.46
CA LEU A 293 -9.96 11.58 2.82
C LEU A 293 -9.43 12.88 3.44
N ASP A 294 -9.87 14.04 2.97
CA ASP A 294 -9.50 15.31 3.59
C ASP A 294 -10.11 15.46 5.01
N ALA A 295 -11.32 14.96 5.24
CA ALA A 295 -11.93 14.88 6.58
C ALA A 295 -11.14 13.95 7.52
N VAL A 296 -10.66 12.81 7.01
CA VAL A 296 -9.82 11.87 7.78
C VAL A 296 -8.50 12.54 8.18
N ASN A 297 -7.86 13.28 7.25
CA ASN A 297 -6.65 14.06 7.58
C ASN A 297 -6.94 15.14 8.63
N THR A 298 -8.09 15.80 8.56
CA THR A 298 -8.51 16.81 9.55
C THR A 298 -8.66 16.17 10.94
N GLU A 299 -9.34 15.03 11.05
CA GLU A 299 -9.45 14.33 12.34
C GLU A 299 -8.08 13.94 12.90
N PHE A 300 -7.16 13.48 12.06
CA PHE A 300 -5.80 13.17 12.49
C PHE A 300 -5.11 14.40 13.10
N VAL A 301 -5.14 15.53 12.41
CA VAL A 301 -4.56 16.80 12.88
C VAL A 301 -5.18 17.21 14.21
N GLU A 302 -6.51 17.22 14.32
CA GLU A 302 -7.24 17.62 15.53
C GLU A 302 -6.94 16.71 16.73
N LYS A 303 -6.89 15.39 16.50
CA LYS A 303 -6.57 14.42 17.55
C LYS A 303 -5.15 14.62 18.10
N ILE A 304 -4.15 14.81 17.25
CA ILE A 304 -2.78 15.06 17.70
C ILE A 304 -2.69 16.41 18.41
N GLU A 305 -3.32 17.46 17.86
CA GLU A 305 -3.32 18.80 18.47
C GLU A 305 -3.93 18.80 19.87
N SER A 306 -4.94 17.96 20.13
CA SER A 306 -5.59 17.83 21.44
C SER A 306 -4.64 17.41 22.56
N PHE A 307 -3.55 16.71 22.22
CA PHE A 307 -2.55 16.30 23.20
C PHE A 307 -1.55 17.42 23.55
N LYS A 308 -1.43 18.46 22.75
CA LYS A 308 -0.39 19.50 22.89
C LYS A 308 -0.42 20.18 24.26
N TYR A 309 -1.61 20.46 24.77
CA TYR A 309 -1.81 21.14 26.05
C TYR A 309 -2.57 20.28 27.06
N HIS A 310 -2.52 18.96 26.90
CA HIS A 310 -3.20 18.04 27.80
C HIS A 310 -2.67 18.16 29.24
N GLU A 311 -3.53 18.04 30.25
CA GLU A 311 -3.15 18.17 31.66
C GLU A 311 -2.12 17.13 32.09
N GLU A 312 -2.28 15.88 31.65
CA GLU A 312 -1.34 14.79 31.93
C GLU A 312 -0.06 14.92 31.10
N ALA A 313 1.10 14.91 31.76
CA ALA A 313 2.42 14.98 31.11
C ALA A 313 2.65 13.83 30.10
N SER A 314 2.23 12.62 30.43
CA SER A 314 2.33 11.45 29.55
C SER A 314 1.56 11.63 28.24
N LYS A 315 0.44 12.32 28.26
CA LYS A 315 -0.35 12.64 27.06
C LYS A 315 0.33 13.71 26.20
N ARG A 316 0.97 14.70 26.80
CA ARG A 316 1.76 15.70 26.05
C ARG A 316 2.94 15.08 25.31
N LEU A 317 3.53 13.98 25.79
CA LEU A 317 4.58 13.24 25.07
C LEU A 317 4.07 12.66 23.75
N ILE A 318 2.78 12.29 23.64
CA ILE A 318 2.18 11.86 22.38
C ILE A 318 2.33 12.96 21.34
N PHE A 319 2.00 14.22 21.69
CA PHE A 319 2.20 15.34 20.77
C PHE A 319 3.68 15.50 20.41
N THR A 320 4.57 15.45 21.38
CA THR A 320 6.02 15.60 21.14
C THR A 320 6.55 14.58 20.13
N PHE A 321 6.19 13.31 20.27
CA PHE A 321 6.63 12.26 19.34
C PHE A 321 5.90 12.30 18.00
N MET A 322 4.70 12.88 17.92
CA MET A 322 3.91 12.98 16.71
C MET A 322 3.98 14.38 16.05
N GLU A 323 4.77 15.32 16.58
CA GLU A 323 4.82 16.70 16.10
C GLU A 323 5.26 16.79 14.65
N ARG A 324 6.24 15.98 14.21
CA ARG A 324 6.71 15.95 12.82
C ARG A 324 5.61 15.50 11.87
N ALA A 325 4.86 14.45 12.25
CA ALA A 325 3.72 13.95 11.49
C ALA A 325 2.55 14.95 11.46
N TYR A 326 2.27 15.62 12.60
CA TYR A 326 1.29 16.68 12.71
C TYR A 326 1.62 17.87 11.78
N ASN A 327 2.87 18.32 11.79
CA ASN A 327 3.33 19.42 10.96
C ASN A 327 3.14 19.12 9.48
N PHE A 328 3.55 17.92 9.05
CA PHE A 328 3.36 17.46 7.68
C PHE A 328 1.88 17.43 7.30
N ALA A 329 1.05 16.73 8.08
CA ALA A 329 -0.38 16.57 7.79
C ALA A 329 -1.12 17.92 7.71
N LYS A 330 -0.78 18.85 8.59
CA LYS A 330 -1.38 20.21 8.64
C LYS A 330 -0.95 21.08 7.46
N ARG A 331 0.34 21.03 7.08
CA ARG A 331 0.95 21.92 6.09
C ARG A 331 0.79 21.43 4.66
N GLN A 332 0.64 20.13 4.44
CA GLN A 332 0.69 19.52 3.11
C GLN A 332 -0.57 18.74 2.72
N ARG A 333 -1.30 18.17 3.69
CA ARG A 333 -2.58 17.46 3.52
C ARG A 333 -2.54 16.41 2.40
N ALA A 334 -1.55 15.53 2.40
CA ALA A 334 -1.38 14.50 1.40
C ALA A 334 -2.50 13.46 1.44
N LEU A 335 -3.06 13.13 0.29
CA LEU A 335 -4.06 12.08 0.10
C LEU A 335 -3.51 10.99 -0.83
N GLY A 336 -4.04 9.78 -0.68
CA GLY A 336 -3.75 8.63 -1.51
C GLY A 336 -5.02 7.86 -1.86
N LEU A 337 -5.89 8.45 -2.70
CA LEU A 337 -7.02 7.72 -3.27
C LEU A 337 -6.49 6.64 -4.20
N GLY A 338 -6.84 5.39 -3.91
CA GLY A 338 -6.43 4.23 -4.70
C GLY A 338 -7.61 3.52 -5.34
N VAL A 339 -7.33 2.29 -5.77
CA VAL A 339 -8.33 1.40 -6.38
C VAL A 339 -8.14 -0.03 -5.91
N LEU A 340 -9.19 -0.83 -6.00
CA LEU A 340 -9.16 -2.29 -5.92
C LEU A 340 -10.16 -2.88 -6.92
N GLY A 341 -10.10 -4.20 -7.11
CA GLY A 341 -11.06 -4.86 -7.99
C GLY A 341 -10.75 -4.73 -9.48
N TYR A 342 -9.53 -4.36 -9.87
CA TYR A 342 -9.19 -4.18 -11.28
C TYR A 342 -9.34 -5.47 -12.09
N HIS A 343 -8.77 -6.59 -11.64
CA HIS A 343 -8.92 -7.86 -12.35
C HIS A 343 -10.38 -8.37 -12.32
N SER A 344 -11.09 -8.16 -11.21
CA SER A 344 -12.53 -8.48 -11.13
C SER A 344 -13.36 -7.71 -12.16
N LEU A 345 -13.06 -6.42 -12.39
CA LEU A 345 -13.67 -5.63 -13.46
C LEU A 345 -13.37 -6.23 -14.84
N LEU A 346 -12.10 -6.55 -15.11
CA LEU A 346 -11.71 -7.14 -16.39
C LEU A 346 -12.44 -8.47 -16.63
N GLN A 347 -12.46 -9.35 -15.64
CA GLN A 347 -13.17 -10.62 -15.71
C GLN A 347 -14.68 -10.46 -15.90
N SER A 348 -15.32 -9.49 -15.23
CA SER A 348 -16.74 -9.21 -15.40
C SER A 348 -17.10 -8.73 -16.82
N LYS A 349 -16.13 -8.11 -17.49
CA LYS A 349 -16.24 -7.68 -18.90
C LYS A 349 -15.73 -8.74 -19.90
N LEU A 350 -15.33 -9.90 -19.41
CA LEU A 350 -14.68 -10.96 -20.20
C LEU A 350 -13.44 -10.45 -20.97
N LEU A 351 -12.63 -9.60 -20.35
CA LEU A 351 -11.39 -9.08 -20.92
C LEU A 351 -10.17 -9.79 -20.33
N PRO A 352 -9.30 -10.42 -21.13
CA PRO A 352 -8.02 -10.90 -20.65
C PRO A 352 -7.16 -9.76 -20.12
N PHE A 353 -6.43 -10.00 -19.04
CA PHE A 353 -5.65 -8.96 -18.34
C PHE A 353 -4.65 -8.24 -19.27
N ASP A 354 -3.99 -8.97 -20.15
CA ASP A 354 -2.97 -8.47 -21.07
C ASP A 354 -3.48 -8.11 -22.46
N SER A 355 -4.80 -7.94 -22.61
CA SER A 355 -5.41 -7.50 -23.87
C SER A 355 -5.22 -5.99 -24.11
N ARG A 356 -5.35 -5.57 -25.38
CA ARG A 356 -5.32 -4.14 -25.74
C ARG A 356 -6.52 -3.38 -25.17
N GLU A 357 -7.65 -4.05 -25.08
CA GLU A 357 -8.89 -3.52 -24.50
C GLU A 357 -8.70 -3.23 -23.00
N SER A 358 -8.06 -4.13 -22.28
CA SER A 358 -7.72 -3.92 -20.87
C SER A 358 -6.75 -2.76 -20.68
N ALA A 359 -5.76 -2.60 -21.57
CA ALA A 359 -4.83 -1.47 -21.53
C ALA A 359 -5.53 -0.12 -21.79
N ARG A 360 -6.52 -0.08 -22.71
CA ARG A 360 -7.34 1.11 -22.96
C ARG A 360 -8.21 1.46 -21.76
N LEU A 361 -8.87 0.46 -21.18
CA LEU A 361 -9.70 0.65 -19.99
C LEU A 361 -8.87 1.12 -18.80
N ASN A 362 -7.66 0.57 -18.61
CA ASN A 362 -6.70 1.04 -17.62
C ASN A 362 -6.40 2.55 -17.78
N LEU A 363 -6.09 2.98 -18.98
CA LEU A 363 -5.84 4.40 -19.29
C LEU A 363 -7.07 5.28 -18.98
N GLU A 364 -8.25 4.86 -19.43
CA GLU A 364 -9.51 5.57 -19.21
C GLU A 364 -9.80 5.76 -17.73
N ILE A 365 -9.72 4.68 -16.94
CA ILE A 365 -9.98 4.70 -15.49
C ILE A 365 -9.06 5.69 -14.78
N PHE A 366 -7.75 5.60 -14.98
CA PHE A 366 -6.80 6.41 -14.23
C PHE A 366 -6.78 7.87 -14.66
N LYS A 367 -7.07 8.15 -15.94
CA LYS A 367 -7.31 9.51 -16.41
C LYS A 367 -8.53 10.13 -15.72
N LEU A 368 -9.66 9.42 -15.67
CA LEU A 368 -10.88 9.87 -14.99
C LEU A 368 -10.64 10.14 -13.51
N LEU A 369 -9.98 9.21 -12.81
CA LEU A 369 -9.66 9.37 -11.39
C LEU A 369 -8.78 10.59 -11.12
N ASN A 370 -7.75 10.79 -11.95
CA ASN A 370 -6.88 11.97 -11.84
C ASN A 370 -7.66 13.28 -12.04
N GLU A 371 -8.52 13.36 -13.06
CA GLU A 371 -9.33 14.54 -13.34
C GLU A 371 -10.29 14.85 -12.19
N LYS A 372 -11.01 13.84 -11.68
CA LYS A 372 -12.00 14.01 -10.60
C LYS A 372 -11.37 14.34 -9.25
N THR A 373 -10.25 13.70 -8.88
CA THR A 373 -9.54 14.00 -7.62
C THR A 373 -8.94 15.40 -7.64
N ARG A 374 -8.39 15.86 -8.78
CA ARG A 374 -7.89 17.24 -8.94
C ARG A 374 -9.00 18.27 -8.82
N LYS A 375 -10.16 18.00 -9.43
CA LYS A 375 -11.34 18.85 -9.30
C LYS A 375 -11.75 18.96 -7.84
N ALA A 376 -11.89 17.83 -7.14
CA ALA A 376 -12.27 17.80 -5.72
C ALA A 376 -11.29 18.58 -4.83
N SER A 377 -9.98 18.46 -5.07
CA SER A 377 -8.98 19.21 -4.28
C SER A 377 -9.03 20.72 -4.49
N LYS A 378 -9.41 21.19 -5.70
CA LYS A 378 -9.66 22.61 -5.96
C LYS A 378 -10.90 23.10 -5.22
N GLU A 379 -12.00 22.37 -5.31
CA GLU A 379 -13.25 22.67 -4.59
C GLU A 379 -13.02 22.71 -3.06
N LEU A 380 -12.23 21.76 -2.53
CA LEU A 380 -11.84 21.75 -1.11
C LEU A 380 -11.00 22.97 -0.72
N ALA A 381 -10.14 23.47 -1.61
CA ALA A 381 -9.38 24.69 -1.36
C ALA A 381 -10.29 25.94 -1.35
N GLU A 382 -11.31 25.98 -2.21
CA GLU A 382 -12.32 27.05 -2.21
C GLU A 382 -13.16 27.04 -0.92
N LEU A 383 -13.49 25.84 -0.40
CA LEU A 383 -14.31 25.70 0.81
C LEU A 383 -13.52 25.94 2.10
N PHE A 384 -12.29 25.43 2.19
CA PHE A 384 -11.54 25.36 3.45
C PHE A 384 -10.17 26.05 3.40
N GLY A 385 -9.82 26.66 2.28
CA GLY A 385 -8.53 27.33 2.07
C GLY A 385 -7.40 26.36 1.70
N GLU A 386 -6.32 26.92 1.25
CA GLU A 386 -5.08 26.24 0.90
C GLU A 386 -4.21 26.05 2.15
N PRO A 387 -3.58 24.89 2.36
CA PRO A 387 -2.63 24.73 3.45
C PRO A 387 -1.32 25.47 3.15
N GLU A 388 -0.46 25.59 4.16
CA GLU A 388 0.77 26.41 4.11
C GLU A 388 1.65 26.16 2.87
N TYR A 389 1.90 24.89 2.52
CA TYR A 389 2.76 24.56 1.38
C TYR A 389 2.10 24.85 0.03
N LEU A 390 0.78 24.84 -0.02
CA LEU A 390 0.01 25.00 -1.26
C LEU A 390 -0.59 26.40 -1.43
N ASN A 391 -0.15 27.36 -0.61
CA ASN A 391 -0.60 28.74 -0.75
C ASN A 391 -0.25 29.28 -2.15
N GLY A 392 -1.27 29.64 -2.93
CA GLY A 392 -1.17 30.10 -4.31
C GLY A 392 -1.20 29.01 -5.38
N TYR A 393 -1.36 27.72 -5.02
CA TYR A 393 -1.44 26.60 -5.96
C TYR A 393 -2.87 26.23 -6.40
N GLY A 394 -3.89 26.84 -5.80
CA GLY A 394 -5.30 26.62 -6.14
C GLY A 394 -5.81 25.22 -5.80
N ARG A 395 -5.21 24.53 -4.84
CA ARG A 395 -5.61 23.22 -4.37
C ARG A 395 -5.30 22.98 -2.89
N ARG A 396 -6.01 22.04 -2.26
CA ARG A 396 -5.89 21.76 -0.84
C ARG A 396 -4.91 20.65 -0.48
N ASN A 397 -4.59 19.75 -1.41
CA ASN A 397 -3.83 18.54 -1.13
C ASN A 397 -2.57 18.47 -2.00
N VAL A 398 -1.42 18.14 -1.40
CA VAL A 398 -0.13 18.07 -2.12
C VAL A 398 -0.11 16.91 -3.12
N THR A 399 -0.69 15.78 -2.73
CA THR A 399 -0.93 14.60 -3.57
C THR A 399 -2.36 14.12 -3.42
N LEU A 400 -2.84 13.31 -4.38
CA LEU A 400 -4.22 12.87 -4.46
C LEU A 400 -4.35 11.35 -4.59
N MET A 401 -3.43 10.68 -5.31
CA MET A 401 -3.55 9.28 -5.67
C MET A 401 -2.32 8.48 -5.29
N ALA A 402 -2.56 7.30 -4.69
CA ALA A 402 -1.59 6.26 -4.42
C ALA A 402 -2.27 4.89 -4.50
N ILE A 403 -1.58 3.88 -5.01
CA ILE A 403 -2.15 2.54 -5.18
C ILE A 403 -1.61 1.59 -4.12
N ALA A 404 -2.40 1.41 -3.06
CA ALA A 404 -2.11 0.52 -1.94
C ALA A 404 -2.40 -0.97 -2.28
N PRO A 405 -1.86 -1.94 -1.50
CA PRO A 405 -2.07 -3.37 -1.76
C PRO A 405 -3.52 -3.86 -1.56
N THR A 406 -4.30 -3.25 -0.68
CA THR A 406 -5.72 -3.48 -0.39
C THR A 406 -6.13 -4.93 -0.06
N THR A 407 -5.27 -5.72 0.54
CA THR A 407 -5.52 -7.16 0.81
C THR A 407 -6.72 -7.39 1.72
N SER A 408 -6.80 -6.72 2.87
CA SER A 408 -7.95 -6.80 3.78
C SER A 408 -9.19 -6.12 3.20
N SER A 409 -9.01 -4.97 2.58
CA SER A 409 -10.10 -4.19 2.00
C SER A 409 -10.84 -4.95 0.89
N ALA A 410 -10.10 -5.67 0.05
CA ALA A 410 -10.67 -6.53 -1.00
C ALA A 410 -11.49 -7.69 -0.41
N PHE A 411 -11.03 -8.25 0.71
CA PHE A 411 -11.77 -9.29 1.42
C PHE A 411 -13.05 -8.76 2.05
N ILE A 412 -13.00 -7.58 2.70
CA ILE A 412 -14.16 -6.93 3.29
C ILE A 412 -15.27 -6.69 2.25
N LEU A 413 -14.90 -6.31 1.01
CA LEU A 413 -15.85 -6.03 -0.07
C LEU A 413 -16.32 -7.26 -0.85
N GLY A 414 -16.40 -8.42 -0.22
CA GLY A 414 -16.93 -9.63 -0.85
C GLY A 414 -15.94 -10.32 -1.78
N GLN A 415 -14.66 -10.22 -1.51
CA GLN A 415 -13.57 -10.95 -2.18
C GLN A 415 -13.33 -10.52 -3.64
N VAL A 416 -13.40 -9.23 -3.92
CA VAL A 416 -12.91 -8.66 -5.18
C VAL A 416 -11.39 -8.82 -5.29
N SER A 417 -10.83 -8.68 -6.50
CA SER A 417 -9.38 -8.72 -6.68
C SER A 417 -8.69 -7.56 -5.94
N GLN A 418 -7.49 -7.85 -5.41
CA GLN A 418 -6.72 -6.86 -4.67
C GLN A 418 -6.15 -5.81 -5.62
N SER A 419 -6.24 -4.54 -5.22
CA SER A 419 -5.57 -3.44 -5.90
C SER A 419 -5.75 -3.49 -7.44
N ILE A 420 -4.62 -3.37 -8.14
CA ILE A 420 -4.48 -3.44 -9.59
C ILE A 420 -3.98 -4.83 -10.07
N GLU A 421 -3.87 -5.78 -9.16
CA GLU A 421 -3.23 -7.07 -9.41
C GLU A 421 -4.18 -8.10 -10.01
N PRO A 422 -3.64 -9.05 -10.80
CA PRO A 422 -4.36 -10.27 -11.10
C PRO A 422 -4.67 -11.08 -9.84
N LEU A 423 -5.75 -11.83 -9.86
CA LEU A 423 -6.03 -12.82 -8.81
C LEU A 423 -4.92 -13.88 -8.76
N TRP A 424 -4.46 -14.18 -7.56
CA TRP A 424 -3.42 -15.20 -7.34
C TRP A 424 -3.92 -16.61 -7.61
N SER A 425 -5.20 -16.84 -7.34
CA SER A 425 -5.86 -18.12 -7.48
C SER A 425 -7.37 -17.90 -7.65
N ASN A 426 -8.03 -18.72 -8.47
CA ASN A 426 -9.49 -18.69 -8.57
C ASN A 426 -10.18 -19.48 -7.45
N CYS A 427 -9.43 -20.32 -6.69
CA CYS A 427 -9.95 -21.06 -5.55
C CYS A 427 -8.83 -21.35 -4.55
N TYR A 428 -8.96 -20.87 -3.33
CA TYR A 428 -7.96 -21.08 -2.27
C TYR A 428 -8.60 -21.19 -0.89
N VAL A 429 -7.85 -21.69 0.08
CA VAL A 429 -8.29 -21.75 1.48
C VAL A 429 -7.66 -20.60 2.23
N LYS A 430 -8.49 -19.79 2.88
CA LYS A 430 -8.05 -18.74 3.79
C LYS A 430 -8.32 -19.18 5.23
N ASP A 431 -7.31 -19.03 6.09
CA ASP A 431 -7.45 -19.29 7.51
C ASP A 431 -7.96 -18.00 8.21
N LEU A 432 -9.16 -18.05 8.71
CA LEU A 432 -9.78 -16.97 9.46
C LEU A 432 -9.79 -17.38 10.94
N ALA A 433 -8.67 -17.14 11.67
CA ALA A 433 -8.46 -17.29 13.13
C ALA A 433 -9.15 -18.45 13.90
N LYS A 434 -10.22 -19.04 13.42
CA LYS A 434 -10.93 -20.19 13.99
C LYS A 434 -11.62 -21.07 12.96
N MET A 435 -11.55 -20.69 11.68
CA MET A 435 -12.29 -21.36 10.61
C MET A 435 -11.52 -21.28 9.30
N LYS A 436 -11.39 -22.41 8.61
CA LYS A 436 -10.84 -22.44 7.25
C LYS A 436 -11.97 -22.24 6.26
N VAL A 437 -11.93 -21.15 5.50
CA VAL A 437 -12.94 -20.82 4.49
C VAL A 437 -12.35 -21.06 3.11
N THR A 438 -13.07 -21.77 2.25
CA THR A 438 -12.71 -21.91 0.84
C THR A 438 -13.25 -20.71 0.08
N ILE A 439 -12.35 -19.88 -0.43
CA ILE A 439 -12.64 -18.72 -1.25
C ILE A 439 -12.75 -19.15 -2.70
N LYS A 440 -13.87 -18.87 -3.34
CA LYS A 440 -14.15 -19.10 -4.76
C LYS A 440 -14.27 -17.74 -5.46
N ASN A 441 -13.53 -17.52 -6.56
CA ASN A 441 -13.62 -16.28 -7.35
C ASN A 441 -15.09 -15.98 -7.72
N PRO A 442 -15.70 -14.89 -7.22
CA PRO A 442 -17.14 -14.63 -7.42
C PRO A 442 -17.52 -14.45 -8.89
N ILE A 443 -16.64 -13.86 -9.70
CA ILE A 443 -16.91 -13.63 -11.13
C ILE A 443 -16.87 -14.95 -11.90
N LEU A 444 -15.88 -15.79 -11.66
CA LEU A 444 -15.82 -17.12 -12.23
C LEU A 444 -17.01 -17.98 -11.78
N ARG A 445 -17.40 -17.89 -10.51
CA ARG A 445 -18.54 -18.62 -9.96
C ARG A 445 -19.82 -18.28 -10.71
N LYS A 446 -20.10 -16.99 -10.90
CA LYS A 446 -21.24 -16.54 -11.69
C LYS A 446 -21.21 -17.10 -13.11
N HIS A 447 -20.04 -17.06 -13.75
CA HIS A 447 -19.86 -17.60 -15.11
C HIS A 447 -20.10 -19.12 -15.15
N LEU A 448 -19.62 -19.88 -14.18
CA LEU A 448 -19.86 -21.32 -14.06
C LEU A 448 -21.33 -21.64 -13.78
N GLN A 449 -22.05 -20.81 -12.99
CA GLN A 449 -23.48 -20.94 -12.75
C GLN A 449 -24.28 -20.78 -14.05
N GLU A 450 -23.97 -19.78 -14.85
CA GLU A 450 -24.60 -19.55 -16.17
C GLU A 450 -24.39 -20.74 -17.12
N MET A 451 -23.28 -21.46 -16.98
CA MET A 451 -22.95 -22.67 -17.74
C MET A 451 -23.49 -23.97 -17.12
N GLY A 452 -24.13 -23.92 -15.94
CA GLY A 452 -24.54 -25.11 -15.19
C GLY A 452 -23.36 -25.96 -14.68
N ARG A 453 -22.20 -25.33 -14.41
CA ARG A 453 -20.94 -25.96 -14.00
C ARG A 453 -20.45 -25.53 -12.61
N ASP A 454 -21.22 -24.80 -11.83
CA ASP A 454 -20.87 -24.42 -10.42
C ASP A 454 -21.08 -25.62 -9.49
N THR A 455 -20.17 -26.60 -9.56
CA THR A 455 -20.20 -27.82 -8.75
C THR A 455 -18.94 -27.97 -7.91
N ASP A 456 -19.03 -28.70 -6.79
CA ASP A 456 -17.87 -28.90 -5.91
C ASP A 456 -16.75 -29.65 -6.59
N GLU A 457 -17.05 -30.57 -7.51
CA GLU A 457 -16.03 -31.31 -8.29
C GLU A 457 -15.21 -30.35 -9.16
N VAL A 458 -15.85 -29.36 -9.79
CA VAL A 458 -15.15 -28.34 -10.60
C VAL A 458 -14.27 -27.48 -9.71
N TRP A 459 -14.77 -27.03 -8.56
CA TRP A 459 -13.96 -26.22 -7.63
C TRP A 459 -12.81 -26.99 -6.99
N ASP A 460 -13.01 -28.26 -6.64
CA ASP A 460 -11.94 -29.14 -6.16
C ASP A 460 -10.87 -29.37 -7.23
N SER A 461 -11.27 -29.49 -8.50
CA SER A 461 -10.35 -29.58 -9.62
C SER A 461 -9.54 -28.28 -9.79
N ILE A 462 -10.16 -27.12 -9.74
CA ILE A 462 -9.49 -25.81 -9.79
C ILE A 462 -8.49 -25.69 -8.62
N LYS A 463 -8.90 -26.03 -7.41
CA LYS A 463 -8.05 -25.99 -6.22
C LYS A 463 -6.83 -26.92 -6.32
N LYS A 464 -7.00 -28.14 -6.85
CA LYS A 464 -5.89 -29.09 -7.08
C LYS A 464 -4.88 -28.61 -8.13
N ASN A 465 -5.30 -27.73 -9.02
CA ASN A 465 -4.46 -27.09 -10.03
C ASN A 465 -4.07 -25.65 -9.64
N ASP A 466 -3.81 -25.39 -8.36
CA ASP A 466 -3.35 -24.11 -7.81
C ASP A 466 -4.23 -22.91 -8.18
N GLY A 467 -5.53 -23.16 -8.37
CA GLY A 467 -6.51 -22.14 -8.76
C GLY A 467 -6.57 -21.84 -10.26
N SER A 468 -5.83 -22.57 -11.08
CA SER A 468 -5.87 -22.46 -12.54
C SER A 468 -7.14 -23.07 -13.11
N VAL A 469 -7.62 -22.49 -14.21
CA VAL A 469 -8.74 -23.01 -15.03
C VAL A 469 -8.28 -23.64 -16.34
N GLN A 470 -6.97 -23.68 -16.61
CA GLN A 470 -6.43 -24.07 -17.93
C GLN A 470 -6.77 -25.51 -18.32
N HIS A 471 -6.96 -26.41 -17.35
CA HIS A 471 -7.31 -27.81 -17.53
C HIS A 471 -8.81 -28.06 -17.80
N LEU A 472 -9.68 -27.06 -17.67
CA LEU A 472 -11.11 -27.22 -17.82
C LEU A 472 -11.49 -27.21 -19.32
N GLU A 473 -11.79 -28.39 -19.87
CA GLU A 473 -12.07 -28.57 -21.30
C GLU A 473 -13.35 -27.87 -21.79
N PHE A 474 -14.32 -27.64 -20.89
CA PHE A 474 -15.57 -26.98 -21.21
C PHE A 474 -15.47 -25.45 -21.34
N LEU A 475 -14.33 -24.85 -20.93
CA LEU A 475 -14.04 -23.44 -21.15
C LEU A 475 -13.36 -23.27 -22.51
N THR A 476 -13.77 -22.26 -23.27
CA THR A 476 -13.08 -21.84 -24.49
C THR A 476 -11.68 -21.30 -24.16
N ASP A 477 -10.78 -21.32 -25.13
CA ASP A 477 -9.43 -20.75 -24.96
C ASP A 477 -9.48 -19.26 -24.54
N TYR A 478 -10.45 -18.52 -25.07
CA TYR A 478 -10.64 -17.11 -24.68
C TYR A 478 -11.08 -16.96 -23.22
N GLN A 479 -12.01 -17.78 -22.74
CA GLN A 479 -12.42 -17.78 -21.34
C GLN A 479 -11.27 -18.17 -20.41
N LYS A 480 -10.45 -19.14 -20.82
CA LYS A 480 -9.23 -19.50 -20.08
C LYS A 480 -8.24 -18.33 -19.96
N LEU A 481 -8.09 -17.51 -21.01
CA LEU A 481 -7.27 -16.29 -20.94
C LEU A 481 -7.83 -15.26 -19.96
N VAL A 482 -9.15 -15.11 -19.86
CA VAL A 482 -9.83 -14.17 -18.94
C VAL A 482 -9.59 -14.55 -17.49
N PHE A 483 -9.65 -15.85 -17.15
CA PHE A 483 -9.56 -16.34 -15.79
C PHE A 483 -8.16 -16.86 -15.39
N ARG A 484 -7.11 -16.45 -16.13
CA ARG A 484 -5.72 -16.72 -15.73
C ARG A 484 -5.41 -16.14 -14.36
N THR A 485 -4.62 -16.89 -13.60
CA THR A 485 -4.04 -16.44 -12.33
C THR A 485 -2.83 -15.54 -12.55
N PHE A 486 -2.36 -14.86 -11.50
CA PHE A 486 -1.21 -13.96 -11.58
C PHE A 486 0.03 -14.65 -12.15
N ALA A 487 0.29 -15.90 -11.75
CA ALA A 487 1.44 -16.68 -12.25
C ALA A 487 1.35 -17.04 -13.74
N GLU A 488 0.15 -17.05 -14.30
CA GLU A 488 -0.10 -17.39 -15.71
C GLU A 488 -0.08 -16.18 -16.64
N ILE A 489 0.00 -14.96 -16.09
CA ILE A 489 0.03 -13.71 -16.84
C ILE A 489 1.48 -13.27 -17.05
N ASN A 490 1.80 -12.81 -18.26
CA ASN A 490 3.14 -12.30 -18.57
C ASN A 490 3.46 -11.06 -17.71
N GLN A 491 4.55 -11.13 -16.95
CA GLN A 491 4.95 -10.07 -16.02
C GLN A 491 5.33 -8.76 -16.74
N SER A 492 5.77 -8.81 -17.99
CA SER A 492 5.96 -7.59 -18.80
C SER A 492 4.64 -6.84 -19.01
N SER A 493 3.50 -7.54 -19.08
CA SER A 493 2.17 -6.90 -19.19
C SER A 493 1.78 -6.19 -17.89
N ILE A 494 2.16 -6.74 -16.73
CA ILE A 494 1.96 -6.09 -15.42
C ILE A 494 2.72 -4.75 -15.40
N ILE A 495 4.00 -4.76 -15.76
CA ILE A 495 4.85 -3.56 -15.81
C ILE A 495 4.32 -2.54 -16.82
N ASN A 496 3.94 -2.97 -18.02
CA ASN A 496 3.41 -2.08 -19.05
C ASN A 496 2.10 -1.40 -18.61
N GLN A 497 1.18 -2.13 -18.02
CA GLN A 497 -0.04 -1.54 -17.49
C GLN A 497 0.21 -0.60 -16.31
N ALA A 498 1.16 -0.93 -15.44
CA ALA A 498 1.57 -0.05 -14.36
C ALA A 498 2.19 1.25 -14.89
N ALA A 499 3.01 1.17 -15.94
CA ALA A 499 3.59 2.35 -16.60
C ALA A 499 2.53 3.27 -17.23
N ILE A 500 1.53 2.68 -17.90
CA ILE A 500 0.42 3.46 -18.48
C ILE A 500 -0.29 4.29 -17.42
N ARG A 501 -0.65 3.68 -16.27
CA ARG A 501 -1.37 4.39 -15.20
C ARG A 501 -0.48 5.31 -14.38
N GLN A 502 0.85 5.06 -14.29
CA GLN A 502 1.77 5.86 -13.48
C GLN A 502 1.76 7.34 -13.87
N GLY A 503 1.51 7.67 -15.12
CA GLY A 503 1.39 9.06 -15.59
C GLY A 503 0.20 9.83 -15.00
N TYR A 504 -0.76 9.14 -14.40
CA TYR A 504 -1.96 9.73 -13.78
C TYR A 504 -1.97 9.58 -12.25
N ILE A 505 -0.98 8.92 -11.67
CA ILE A 505 -0.82 8.72 -10.23
C ILE A 505 0.35 9.57 -9.76
N ASP A 506 0.07 10.56 -8.92
CA ASP A 506 1.09 11.50 -8.43
C ASP A 506 2.06 10.84 -7.42
N GLN A 507 1.60 9.86 -6.67
CA GLN A 507 2.48 9.04 -5.84
C GLN A 507 2.92 7.75 -6.56
N GLY A 508 2.97 6.61 -5.88
CA GLY A 508 3.44 5.33 -6.41
C GLY A 508 2.36 4.25 -6.42
N GLN A 509 2.82 3.04 -6.71
CA GLN A 509 2.01 1.82 -6.76
C GLN A 509 2.73 0.72 -5.99
N SER A 510 2.03 0.00 -5.11
CA SER A 510 2.53 -1.24 -4.51
C SER A 510 2.50 -2.36 -5.55
N LEU A 511 3.51 -2.39 -6.41
CA LEU A 511 3.57 -3.26 -7.59
C LEU A 511 4.30 -4.56 -7.27
N ASN A 512 3.56 -5.65 -7.13
CA ASN A 512 4.09 -7.00 -6.99
C ASN A 512 4.47 -7.60 -8.35
N LEU A 513 5.46 -8.49 -8.33
CA LEU A 513 5.80 -9.37 -9.46
C LEU A 513 5.69 -10.82 -9.02
N MET A 514 5.17 -11.66 -9.92
CA MET A 514 5.07 -13.12 -9.72
C MET A 514 6.05 -13.82 -10.66
N ILE A 515 7.21 -14.21 -10.13
CA ILE A 515 8.29 -14.79 -10.92
C ILE A 515 8.21 -16.32 -10.87
N SER A 516 8.15 -16.94 -12.05
CA SER A 516 8.26 -18.41 -12.14
C SER A 516 9.64 -18.87 -11.63
N PRO A 517 9.70 -20.00 -10.89
CA PRO A 517 10.98 -20.59 -10.48
C PRO A 517 11.93 -20.88 -11.65
N ASP A 518 11.38 -21.14 -12.82
CA ASP A 518 12.13 -21.49 -14.03
C ASP A 518 12.54 -20.27 -14.87
N MET A 519 12.15 -19.05 -14.44
CA MET A 519 12.46 -17.83 -15.18
C MET A 519 13.96 -17.54 -15.09
N PRO A 520 14.68 -17.45 -16.22
CA PRO A 520 16.11 -17.13 -16.21
C PRO A 520 16.40 -15.76 -15.55
N THR A 521 17.46 -15.68 -14.76
CA THR A 521 17.90 -14.44 -14.09
C THR A 521 18.02 -13.26 -15.07
N LYS A 522 18.44 -13.53 -16.32
CA LYS A 522 18.51 -12.52 -17.39
C LYS A 522 17.14 -11.90 -17.70
N GLU A 523 16.09 -12.69 -17.69
CA GLU A 523 14.72 -12.21 -17.94
C GLU A 523 14.20 -11.41 -16.74
N ILE A 524 14.49 -11.86 -15.52
CA ILE A 524 14.18 -11.11 -14.30
C ILE A 524 14.87 -9.76 -14.35
N ASN A 525 16.18 -9.73 -14.62
CA ASN A 525 16.93 -8.49 -14.77
C ASN A 525 16.32 -7.55 -15.82
N LYS A 526 15.91 -8.12 -16.97
CA LYS A 526 15.24 -7.33 -18.03
C LYS A 526 13.95 -6.71 -17.53
N LEU A 527 13.10 -7.44 -16.80
CA LEU A 527 11.87 -6.90 -16.22
C LEU A 527 12.12 -5.71 -15.28
N LEU A 528 13.16 -5.81 -14.43
CA LEU A 528 13.51 -4.73 -13.51
C LEU A 528 14.05 -3.50 -14.25
N ILE A 529 14.86 -3.69 -15.28
CA ILE A 529 15.36 -2.61 -16.15
C ILE A 529 14.21 -1.96 -16.93
N ASP A 530 13.28 -2.75 -17.47
CA ASP A 530 12.10 -2.24 -18.19
C ASP A 530 11.22 -1.41 -17.24
N ALA A 531 11.01 -1.85 -16.00
CA ALA A 531 10.27 -1.09 -14.99
C ALA A 531 10.91 0.27 -14.73
N TRP A 532 12.23 0.31 -14.52
CA TRP A 532 12.97 1.56 -14.35
C TRP A 532 12.82 2.50 -15.57
N LYS A 533 13.06 1.98 -16.79
CA LYS A 533 13.00 2.76 -18.03
C LYS A 533 11.61 3.31 -18.34
N LEU A 534 10.57 2.60 -17.95
CA LEU A 534 9.17 2.98 -18.13
C LEU A 534 8.65 3.96 -17.07
N GLY A 535 9.51 4.42 -16.15
CA GLY A 535 9.15 5.42 -15.15
C GLY A 535 8.39 4.88 -13.93
N ILE A 536 8.39 3.57 -13.71
CA ILE A 536 7.87 2.98 -12.47
C ILE A 536 8.70 3.52 -11.30
N LYS A 537 8.01 3.90 -10.23
CA LYS A 537 8.67 4.49 -9.05
C LYS A 537 9.15 3.44 -8.07
N THR A 538 8.38 2.36 -7.89
CA THR A 538 8.70 1.29 -6.93
C THR A 538 8.29 -0.08 -7.43
N LEU A 539 9.01 -1.10 -6.94
CA LEU A 539 8.62 -2.51 -7.01
C LEU A 539 8.54 -3.05 -5.58
N TYR A 540 7.39 -3.61 -5.26
CA TYR A 540 7.08 -4.18 -3.95
C TYR A 540 7.64 -5.60 -3.80
N TYR A 541 6.84 -6.57 -3.39
CA TYR A 541 7.31 -7.96 -3.29
C TYR A 541 7.64 -8.59 -4.64
N GLN A 542 8.65 -9.44 -4.65
CA GLN A 542 8.81 -10.46 -5.68
C GLN A 542 8.34 -11.79 -5.12
N HIS A 543 7.24 -12.28 -5.64
CA HIS A 543 6.72 -13.60 -5.29
C HIS A 543 7.28 -14.66 -6.24
N SER A 544 7.55 -15.86 -5.69
CA SER A 544 7.97 -17.02 -6.46
C SER A 544 7.23 -18.26 -5.97
N LEU A 545 6.82 -19.12 -6.86
CA LEU A 545 6.19 -20.41 -6.54
C LEU A 545 7.22 -21.50 -6.16
N ASN A 546 8.33 -21.14 -5.58
CA ASN A 546 9.38 -22.07 -5.18
C ASN A 546 8.91 -22.97 -4.03
N SER A 547 9.10 -24.30 -4.17
CA SER A 547 8.69 -25.30 -3.18
C SER A 547 9.33 -25.10 -1.80
N SER A 548 10.56 -24.60 -1.72
CA SER A 548 11.25 -24.30 -0.47
C SER A 548 10.66 -23.08 0.23
N GLN A 549 10.23 -22.07 -0.50
CA GLN A 549 9.53 -20.88 0.05
C GLN A 549 8.13 -21.24 0.52
N VAL A 550 7.41 -22.09 -0.20
CA VAL A 550 6.11 -22.62 0.24
C VAL A 550 6.29 -23.41 1.54
N PHE A 551 7.36 -24.18 1.66
CA PHE A 551 7.67 -24.94 2.88
C PHE A 551 8.08 -24.03 4.04
N SER A 552 8.94 -23.06 3.81
CA SER A 552 9.36 -22.06 4.82
C SER A 552 8.20 -21.19 5.29
N ARG A 553 7.33 -20.76 4.36
CA ARG A 553 6.09 -20.04 4.67
C ARG A 553 5.13 -20.86 5.53
N LYS A 554 4.97 -22.15 5.25
CA LYS A 554 4.18 -23.07 6.09
C LYS A 554 4.80 -23.26 7.49
N LYS A 555 6.13 -23.30 7.59
CA LYS A 555 6.85 -23.52 8.85
C LYS A 555 6.87 -22.25 9.74
N LEU A 556 6.86 -21.08 9.13
CA LEU A 556 6.86 -19.78 9.85
C LEU A 556 5.46 -19.34 10.30
N ASN A 557 4.42 -20.18 10.11
CA ASN A 557 3.03 -19.80 10.44
C ASN A 557 2.65 -18.44 9.83
N ILE A 558 3.07 -18.21 8.58
CA ILE A 558 2.84 -16.95 7.90
C ILE A 558 1.37 -16.84 7.47
N ASP A 559 0.52 -16.62 8.45
CA ASP A 559 -0.67 -15.78 8.34
C ASP A 559 -0.28 -14.32 7.99
N ASP A 560 1.01 -14.03 7.93
CA ASP A 560 1.67 -12.75 7.71
C ASP A 560 1.90 -12.39 6.24
N LEU A 561 1.38 -13.13 5.28
CA LEU A 561 1.17 -12.62 3.92
C LEU A 561 0.14 -11.47 3.92
N ASN A 562 -0.57 -11.32 5.01
CA ASN A 562 -1.43 -10.20 5.31
C ASN A 562 -0.67 -9.26 6.24
N CYS A 563 0.10 -8.33 5.72
CA CYS A 563 0.61 -7.22 6.50
C CYS A 563 -0.58 -6.32 6.90
N ILE A 564 -1.28 -6.70 7.98
CA ILE A 564 -2.43 -5.94 8.51
C ILE A 564 -2.02 -4.50 8.84
N ALA A 565 -0.74 -4.26 9.12
CA ALA A 565 -0.22 -2.91 9.35
C ALA A 565 -0.09 -2.06 8.08
N CYS A 566 -0.01 -2.69 6.90
CA CYS A 566 0.21 -2.03 5.61
C CYS A 566 -1.05 -1.89 4.78
N GLU A 567 -2.16 -2.42 5.25
CA GLU A 567 -3.41 -2.40 4.51
C GLU A 567 -4.08 -1.05 4.69
N GLY A 568 -3.80 -0.15 3.74
CA GLY A 568 -4.53 1.10 3.57
C GLY A 568 -5.88 0.86 2.96
#